data_afe28f43a1fcf9ed00f527b8573f33f4
#
_entry.id   afe28f43a1fcf9ed00f527b8573f33f4
#
_cell.length_a   1.000
_cell.length_b   1.000
_cell.length_c   1.000
_cell.angle_alpha   90.00
_cell.angle_beta   90.00
_cell.angle_gamma   90.00
#
_symmetry.space_group_name_H-M   'P 1'
#
loop_
_entity.id
_entity.type
_entity.pdbx_description
1 polymer ?
#
loop_
_entity_poly.entity_id
_entity_poly.type
_entity_poly.pdbx_seq_one_letter_code
_entity_poly.pdbx_strand_id
1 'polypeptide(L)'
;MIDDAWPYRVPLQEDELLSSFLIRNAHVHGTTPYRFLSYYWPGRQIWNRDTDRTADSVWLDELGLLADVPTGRLEASTLLPFRRVLGSTLRNGDTPLLLSISIFHRTRRRHGLQFCPACLAEGRHWFRRIWRLGFVVVCPEHCIALLDACPACGSPVVPHRSLRLDLTRCHRCDAFLGSQTRANLPAAGALEWQIHLLGALSGSSQDVGPFSTAEVFATVRSLLSILTARSMHAALRDAFHLPPATLPASRLQFEHARATERALMMETLAAWLASWPATFRIGANTASLTQRTFQRLRQPPTLRMELKRLPTGNGRN
;
A
#
# COMPACT_ATOMS: atom_id res chain seq x y z
N MET A 1 10.18 24.62 26.79
CA MET A 1 10.47 24.54 25.35
C MET A 1 11.79 23.80 25.24
N ILE A 2 11.85 22.72 24.47
CA ILE A 2 13.11 22.03 24.15
C ILE A 2 13.72 22.85 23.03
N ASP A 3 14.68 23.70 23.37
CA ASP A 3 15.26 24.69 22.45
C ASP A 3 16.42 24.12 21.61
N ASP A 4 16.74 22.83 21.78
CA ASP A 4 17.90 22.23 21.13
C ASP A 4 17.44 21.28 20.01
N ALA A 5 17.78 21.65 18.79
CA ALA A 5 17.74 20.75 17.63
C ALA A 5 18.45 19.42 17.94
N TRP A 6 18.04 18.33 17.29
CA TRP A 6 18.66 17.02 17.51
C TRP A 6 20.18 17.08 17.28
N PRO A 7 21.00 16.59 18.21
CA PRO A 7 22.45 16.66 18.08
C PRO A 7 23.00 15.83 16.92
N TYR A 8 22.32 14.73 16.61
CA TYR A 8 22.61 13.90 15.43
C TYR A 8 21.39 13.86 14.52
N ARG A 9 21.60 14.04 13.22
CA ARG A 9 20.50 14.08 12.24
C ARG A 9 20.86 13.22 11.03
N VAL A 10 19.96 12.32 10.66
CA VAL A 10 20.05 11.63 9.38
C VAL A 10 19.17 12.36 8.35
N PRO A 11 19.62 12.52 7.12
CA PRO A 11 18.82 13.20 6.10
C PRO A 11 17.54 12.42 5.82
N LEU A 12 16.42 13.15 5.65
CA LEU A 12 15.19 12.57 5.12
C LEU A 12 15.42 12.18 3.65
N GLN A 13 15.24 10.90 3.35
CA GLN A 13 15.44 10.36 2.01
C GLN A 13 14.25 10.64 1.11
N GLU A 14 14.47 10.57 -0.20
CA GLU A 14 13.40 10.65 -1.17
C GLU A 14 12.46 9.43 -1.02
N ASP A 15 11.16 9.68 -1.08
CA ASP A 15 10.10 8.67 -0.89
C ASP A 15 10.18 7.90 0.46
N GLU A 16 10.87 8.41 1.46
CA GLU A 16 10.92 7.80 2.79
C GLU A 16 9.62 8.06 3.57
N LEU A 17 9.12 7.02 4.28
CA LEU A 17 8.03 7.17 5.26
C LEU A 17 8.48 7.98 6.48
N LEU A 18 7.62 8.86 6.98
CA LEU A 18 7.85 9.60 8.22
C LEU A 18 8.24 8.68 9.38
N SER A 19 7.53 7.58 9.56
CA SER A 19 7.86 6.61 10.62
C SER A 19 9.25 5.99 10.45
N SER A 20 9.71 5.76 9.23
CA SER A 20 11.06 5.27 8.93
C SER A 20 12.11 6.32 9.31
N PHE A 21 11.92 7.57 8.91
CA PHE A 21 12.77 8.70 9.26
C PHE A 21 12.92 8.87 10.78
N LEU A 22 11.83 8.79 11.53
CA LEU A 22 11.84 8.88 13.00
C LEU A 22 12.62 7.72 13.64
N ILE A 23 12.49 6.50 13.09
CA ILE A 23 13.21 5.33 13.58
C ILE A 23 14.72 5.50 13.34
N ARG A 24 15.14 5.95 12.16
CA ARG A 24 16.55 6.16 11.84
C ARG A 24 17.19 7.23 12.72
N ASN A 25 16.48 8.32 13.00
CA ASN A 25 16.97 9.33 13.94
C ASN A 25 17.10 8.78 15.36
N ALA A 26 16.14 7.99 15.84
CA ALA A 26 16.28 7.34 17.14
C ALA A 26 17.50 6.40 17.20
N HIS A 27 17.76 5.64 16.14
CA HIS A 27 18.87 4.71 16.08
C HIS A 27 20.24 5.42 16.09
N VAL A 28 20.40 6.54 15.38
CA VAL A 28 21.66 7.30 15.40
C VAL A 28 21.94 7.92 16.78
N HIS A 29 20.89 8.15 17.58
CA HIS A 29 21.02 8.58 18.99
C HIS A 29 21.24 7.40 19.95
N GLY A 30 21.47 6.18 19.44
CA GLY A 30 21.74 5.00 20.27
C GLY A 30 20.55 4.53 21.11
N THR A 31 19.31 4.90 20.75
CA THR A 31 18.13 4.61 21.57
C THR A 31 16.97 4.02 20.75
N THR A 32 15.99 3.45 21.44
CA THR A 32 14.81 2.90 20.76
C THR A 32 13.87 4.03 20.31
N PRO A 33 13.12 3.86 19.20
CA PRO A 33 12.18 4.86 18.71
C PRO A 33 11.15 5.30 19.74
N TYR A 34 10.74 4.40 20.63
CA TYR A 34 9.81 4.72 21.69
C TYR A 34 10.42 5.70 22.70
N ARG A 35 11.63 5.39 23.23
CA ARG A 35 12.31 6.25 24.22
C ARG A 35 12.64 7.61 23.63
N PHE A 36 13.18 7.63 22.40
CA PHE A 36 13.55 8.84 21.69
C PHE A 36 12.36 9.80 21.58
N LEU A 37 11.24 9.34 21.02
CA LEU A 37 10.09 10.21 20.81
C LEU A 37 9.37 10.57 22.12
N SER A 38 9.39 9.69 23.14
CA SER A 38 8.82 10.01 24.45
C SER A 38 9.61 11.07 25.22
N TYR A 39 10.90 11.23 24.92
CA TYR A 39 11.73 12.30 25.50
C TYR A 39 11.31 13.67 24.95
N TYR A 40 11.16 13.80 23.62
CA TYR A 40 10.79 15.07 23.00
C TYR A 40 9.29 15.37 23.12
N TRP A 41 8.43 14.36 23.10
CA TRP A 41 6.98 14.50 23.20
C TRP A 41 6.41 13.61 24.31
N PRO A 42 6.63 13.97 25.60
CA PRO A 42 6.11 13.20 26.72
C PRO A 42 4.59 13.14 26.67
N GLY A 43 4.04 11.95 26.86
CA GLY A 43 2.58 11.72 26.81
C GLY A 43 1.97 11.57 25.40
N ARG A 44 2.67 11.97 24.33
CA ARG A 44 2.19 11.75 22.95
C ARG A 44 2.37 10.30 22.52
N GLN A 45 1.28 9.64 22.19
CA GLN A 45 1.29 8.21 21.84
C GLN A 45 1.55 7.98 20.35
N ILE A 46 2.74 8.34 19.86
CA ILE A 46 3.10 8.35 18.42
C ILE A 46 2.98 6.94 17.82
N TRP A 47 3.45 5.92 18.50
CA TRP A 47 3.44 4.54 17.99
C TRP A 47 2.15 3.75 18.22
N ASN A 48 1.17 4.33 18.94
CA ASN A 48 -0.13 3.70 19.17
C ASN A 48 -1.11 3.93 18.01
N ARG A 49 -0.72 4.74 17.04
CA ARG A 49 -1.47 5.04 15.80
C ARG A 49 -0.59 4.83 14.59
N ASP A 50 -1.19 4.94 13.41
CA ASP A 50 -0.46 4.97 12.15
C ASP A 50 0.10 6.39 11.94
N THR A 51 1.29 6.63 12.43
CA THR A 51 1.96 7.94 12.41
C THR A 51 2.02 8.53 11.00
N ASP A 52 2.27 7.68 9.99
CA ASP A 52 2.32 8.11 8.59
C ASP A 52 0.97 8.63 8.07
N ARG A 53 -0.14 8.27 8.72
CA ARG A 53 -1.50 8.70 8.36
C ARG A 53 -2.06 9.82 9.24
N THR A 54 -1.57 9.95 10.46
CA THR A 54 -2.19 10.76 11.52
C THR A 54 -1.34 11.92 12.00
N ALA A 55 -0.16 12.13 11.43
CA ALA A 55 0.67 13.29 11.72
C ALA A 55 -0.11 14.58 11.41
N ASP A 56 -0.22 15.46 12.39
CA ASP A 56 -0.83 16.78 12.25
C ASP A 56 0.24 17.85 11.95
N SER A 57 -0.19 18.98 11.39
CA SER A 57 0.72 20.03 10.95
C SER A 57 1.51 20.65 12.11
N VAL A 58 0.88 20.85 13.27
CA VAL A 58 1.55 21.43 14.44
C VAL A 58 2.71 20.55 14.88
N TRP A 59 2.49 19.24 14.94
CA TRP A 59 3.57 18.32 15.30
C TRP A 59 4.66 18.23 14.23
N LEU A 60 4.28 18.34 12.94
CA LEU A 60 5.27 18.36 11.86
C LEU A 60 6.11 19.64 11.89
N ASP A 61 5.56 20.78 12.32
CA ASP A 61 6.31 22.03 12.52
C ASP A 61 7.32 21.88 13.64
N GLU A 62 6.90 21.36 14.81
CA GLU A 62 7.80 21.07 15.95
C GLU A 62 8.91 20.10 15.55
N LEU A 63 8.56 19.02 14.84
CA LEU A 63 9.51 18.03 14.34
C LEU A 63 10.50 18.66 13.34
N GLY A 64 10.02 19.55 12.48
CA GLY A 64 10.83 20.27 11.51
C GLY A 64 11.94 21.11 12.17
N LEU A 65 11.60 21.80 13.25
CA LEU A 65 12.57 22.57 14.03
C LEU A 65 13.64 21.67 14.66
N LEU A 66 13.23 20.55 15.27
CA LEU A 66 14.16 19.62 15.93
C LEU A 66 15.05 18.87 14.94
N ALA A 67 14.48 18.42 13.82
CA ALA A 67 15.16 17.62 12.81
C ALA A 67 15.90 18.43 11.75
N ASP A 68 15.71 19.77 11.73
CA ASP A 68 16.20 20.68 10.69
C ASP A 68 15.74 20.24 9.28
N VAL A 69 14.45 19.95 9.16
CA VAL A 69 13.79 19.54 7.92
C VAL A 69 12.57 20.41 7.68
N PRO A 70 12.43 21.05 6.52
CA PRO A 70 11.24 21.84 6.21
C PRO A 70 9.94 21.04 6.39
N THR A 71 8.93 21.62 7.05
CA THR A 71 7.61 20.99 7.32
C THR A 71 6.99 20.39 6.07
N GLY A 72 7.08 21.08 4.92
CA GLY A 72 6.54 20.57 3.65
C GLY A 72 7.21 19.26 3.21
N ARG A 73 8.50 19.04 3.50
CA ARG A 73 9.19 17.77 3.23
C ARG A 73 8.75 16.68 4.19
N LEU A 74 8.54 17.02 5.47
CA LEU A 74 7.98 16.09 6.46
C LEU A 74 6.55 15.70 6.11
N GLU A 75 5.70 16.65 5.70
CA GLU A 75 4.35 16.35 5.21
C GLU A 75 4.41 15.44 3.98
N ALA A 76 5.31 15.73 3.03
CA ALA A 76 5.54 14.90 1.86
C ALA A 76 6.04 13.48 2.22
N SER A 77 6.65 13.26 3.37
CA SER A 77 7.05 11.92 3.86
C SER A 77 5.90 11.13 4.51
N THR A 78 4.75 11.77 4.75
CA THR A 78 3.54 11.12 5.24
C THR A 78 2.73 10.46 4.12
N LEU A 79 1.60 9.84 4.47
CA LEU A 79 0.62 9.32 3.52
C LEU A 79 -0.49 10.34 3.17
N LEU A 80 -0.42 11.55 3.71
CA LEU A 80 -1.42 12.61 3.44
C LEU A 80 -1.49 13.00 1.97
N PRO A 81 -0.38 13.17 1.22
CA PRO A 81 -0.43 13.46 -0.20
C PRO A 81 -1.17 12.38 -1.00
N PHE A 82 -0.94 11.10 -0.71
CA PHE A 82 -1.66 10.00 -1.36
C PHE A 82 -3.16 10.02 -1.05
N ARG A 83 -3.53 10.31 0.20
CA ARG A 83 -4.95 10.40 0.60
C ARG A 83 -5.71 11.49 -0.15
N ARG A 84 -5.06 12.61 -0.47
CA ARG A 84 -5.68 13.70 -1.24
C ARG A 84 -6.08 13.26 -2.65
N VAL A 85 -5.26 12.41 -3.29
CA VAL A 85 -5.50 11.92 -4.65
C VAL A 85 -6.43 10.70 -4.66
N LEU A 86 -6.22 9.73 -3.76
CA LEU A 86 -6.98 8.48 -3.72
C LEU A 86 -8.44 8.67 -3.25
N GLY A 87 -8.76 9.82 -2.67
CA GLY A 87 -10.12 10.21 -2.34
C GLY A 87 -10.56 9.87 -0.92
N SER A 88 -11.89 9.94 -0.71
CA SER A 88 -12.50 9.88 0.60
C SER A 88 -12.32 8.54 1.32
N THR A 89 -12.26 8.64 2.64
CA THR A 89 -12.20 7.50 3.57
C THR A 89 -13.36 6.52 3.36
N LEU A 90 -13.07 5.23 3.37
CA LEU A 90 -14.05 4.16 3.37
C LEU A 90 -14.81 4.13 4.71
N ARG A 91 -15.98 3.43 4.76
CA ARG A 91 -16.83 3.33 5.96
C ARG A 91 -16.09 2.84 7.22
N ASN A 92 -15.06 2.03 7.07
CA ASN A 92 -14.23 1.52 8.15
C ASN A 92 -13.05 2.44 8.55
N GLY A 93 -13.00 3.66 8.02
CA GLY A 93 -11.91 4.61 8.26
C GLY A 93 -10.67 4.41 7.38
N ASP A 94 -10.63 3.37 6.52
CA ASP A 94 -9.52 3.15 5.59
C ASP A 94 -9.61 4.08 4.37
N THR A 95 -8.50 4.40 3.77
CA THR A 95 -8.42 5.10 2.48
C THR A 95 -8.33 4.05 1.36
N PRO A 96 -9.09 4.21 0.25
CA PRO A 96 -8.98 3.30 -0.89
C PRO A 96 -7.54 3.12 -1.35
N LEU A 97 -7.15 1.91 -1.69
CA LEU A 97 -5.83 1.54 -2.21
C LEU A 97 -4.64 1.86 -1.29
N LEU A 98 -4.88 2.33 -0.07
CA LEU A 98 -3.85 2.62 0.91
C LEU A 98 -3.85 1.56 2.02
N LEU A 99 -2.72 0.92 2.24
CA LEU A 99 -2.59 -0.14 3.23
C LEU A 99 -2.68 0.41 4.65
N SER A 100 -3.53 -0.21 5.47
CA SER A 100 -3.67 0.09 6.90
C SER A 100 -2.83 -0.87 7.73
N ILE A 101 -2.08 -0.35 8.68
CA ILE A 101 -1.33 -1.20 9.64
C ILE A 101 -2.21 -1.68 10.80
N SER A 102 -3.41 -1.13 10.94
CA SER A 102 -4.41 -1.48 11.96
C SER A 102 -3.82 -1.78 13.34
N ILE A 103 -3.48 -0.73 14.06
CA ILE A 103 -2.97 -0.85 15.42
C ILE A 103 -4.16 -0.87 16.38
N PHE A 104 -4.23 -1.91 17.23
CA PHE A 104 -5.22 -2.03 18.29
C PHE A 104 -4.54 -2.52 19.57
N HIS A 105 -4.75 -1.81 20.69
CA HIS A 105 -4.07 -2.08 21.96
C HIS A 105 -2.55 -2.31 21.77
N ARG A 106 -1.88 -1.41 21.05
CA ARG A 106 -0.45 -1.47 20.74
C ARG A 106 -0.03 -2.69 19.90
N THR A 107 -0.97 -3.46 19.39
CA THR A 107 -0.69 -4.64 18.55
C THR A 107 -1.02 -4.33 17.12
N ARG A 108 -0.06 -4.56 16.22
CA ARG A 108 -0.28 -4.48 14.78
C ARG A 108 -1.01 -5.72 14.32
N ARG A 109 -2.20 -5.55 13.75
CA ARG A 109 -3.08 -6.66 13.34
C ARG A 109 -3.03 -6.96 11.85
N ARG A 110 -2.48 -6.05 11.03
CA ARG A 110 -2.44 -6.18 9.58
C ARG A 110 -1.02 -6.07 9.05
N HIS A 111 -0.80 -6.65 7.89
CA HIS A 111 0.46 -6.62 7.15
C HIS A 111 0.50 -5.40 6.19
N GLY A 112 0.25 -4.22 6.72
CA GLY A 112 0.13 -2.98 5.94
C GLY A 112 1.44 -2.26 5.63
N LEU A 113 2.58 -2.78 6.07
CA LEU A 113 3.91 -2.29 5.69
C LEU A 113 4.60 -3.34 4.85
N GLN A 114 4.90 -2.98 3.61
CA GLN A 114 5.63 -3.82 2.66
C GLN A 114 7.09 -3.38 2.55
N PHE A 115 7.92 -4.23 1.98
CA PHE A 115 9.31 -3.93 1.65
C PHE A 115 9.80 -4.75 0.47
N CYS A 116 10.84 -4.25 -0.19
CA CYS A 116 11.61 -5.00 -1.18
C CYS A 116 12.85 -5.59 -0.49
N PRO A 117 13.04 -6.92 -0.46
CA PRO A 117 14.21 -7.52 0.17
C PRO A 117 15.52 -7.12 -0.52
N ALA A 118 15.54 -6.98 -1.85
CA ALA A 118 16.74 -6.55 -2.58
C ALA A 118 17.12 -5.09 -2.24
N CYS A 119 16.14 -4.16 -2.15
CA CYS A 119 16.42 -2.80 -1.69
C CYS A 119 17.11 -2.79 -0.31
N LEU A 120 16.63 -3.63 0.63
CA LEU A 120 17.25 -3.71 1.96
C LEU A 120 18.62 -4.37 1.93
N ALA A 121 18.84 -5.37 1.07
CA ALA A 121 20.13 -6.04 0.89
C ALA A 121 21.19 -5.11 0.29
N GLU A 122 20.80 -4.18 -0.57
CA GLU A 122 21.69 -3.19 -1.19
C GLU A 122 21.99 -1.98 -0.29
N GLY A 123 21.58 -2.01 0.98
CA GLY A 123 21.89 -0.96 1.95
C GLY A 123 20.85 0.16 2.03
N ARG A 124 19.67 -0.01 1.48
CA ARG A 124 18.57 0.92 1.69
C ARG A 124 17.99 0.72 3.09
N HIS A 125 18.45 1.50 4.03
CA HIS A 125 18.02 1.41 5.43
C HIS A 125 16.82 2.31 5.74
N TRP A 126 15.79 2.33 4.85
CA TRP A 126 14.53 3.04 5.08
C TRP A 126 13.37 2.39 4.33
N PHE A 127 12.15 2.63 4.83
CA PHE A 127 10.91 2.17 4.20
C PHE A 127 10.32 3.26 3.32
N ARG A 128 9.91 2.90 2.10
CA ARG A 128 9.37 3.83 1.11
C ARG A 128 7.88 4.06 1.31
N ARG A 129 7.39 5.27 1.02
CA ARG A 129 5.96 5.61 1.06
C ARG A 129 5.15 4.80 0.05
N ILE A 130 5.67 4.59 -1.16
CA ILE A 130 5.00 3.78 -2.18
C ILE A 130 4.74 2.35 -1.70
N TRP A 131 5.53 1.81 -0.77
CA TRP A 131 5.30 0.50 -0.20
C TRP A 131 4.06 0.43 0.72
N ARG A 132 3.38 1.56 0.95
CA ARG A 132 2.08 1.64 1.64
C ARG A 132 0.89 1.69 0.67
N LEU A 133 1.12 1.70 -0.65
CA LEU A 133 0.08 1.63 -1.67
C LEU A 133 -0.25 0.17 -1.96
N GLY A 134 -1.54 -0.18 -1.90
CA GLY A 134 -1.99 -1.57 -2.05
C GLY A 134 -1.76 -2.13 -3.45
N PHE A 135 -1.78 -1.29 -4.46
CA PHE A 135 -1.52 -1.66 -5.85
C PHE A 135 -0.02 -1.75 -6.19
N VAL A 136 0.86 -1.28 -5.31
CA VAL A 136 2.30 -1.48 -5.45
C VAL A 136 2.65 -2.83 -4.86
N VAL A 137 2.80 -3.81 -5.72
CA VAL A 137 3.05 -5.22 -5.38
C VAL A 137 4.40 -5.72 -5.86
N VAL A 138 5.05 -4.92 -6.72
CA VAL A 138 6.37 -5.18 -7.30
C VAL A 138 7.30 -4.02 -6.98
N CYS A 139 8.55 -4.29 -6.66
CA CYS A 139 9.56 -3.24 -6.58
C CYS A 139 9.84 -2.69 -7.97
N PRO A 140 9.66 -1.37 -8.22
CA PRO A 140 9.91 -0.81 -9.55
C PRO A 140 11.40 -0.81 -9.93
N GLU A 141 12.31 -0.91 -8.97
CA GLU A 141 13.77 -0.94 -9.21
C GLU A 141 14.29 -2.37 -9.46
N HIS A 142 13.79 -3.35 -8.68
CA HIS A 142 14.28 -4.73 -8.72
C HIS A 142 13.36 -5.69 -9.49
N CYS A 143 12.18 -5.24 -9.89
CA CYS A 143 11.16 -6.05 -10.58
C CYS A 143 10.79 -7.34 -9.84
N ILE A 144 10.95 -7.40 -8.52
CA ILE A 144 10.57 -8.53 -7.66
C ILE A 144 9.36 -8.20 -6.79
N ALA A 145 8.61 -9.22 -6.39
CA ALA A 145 7.45 -9.05 -5.52
C ALA A 145 7.84 -8.44 -4.17
N LEU A 146 7.03 -7.51 -3.68
CA LEU A 146 7.16 -6.97 -2.33
C LEU A 146 6.70 -8.00 -1.30
N LEU A 147 7.34 -7.98 -0.12
CA LEU A 147 6.96 -8.78 1.04
C LEU A 147 6.30 -7.91 2.09
N ASP A 148 5.35 -8.47 2.85
CA ASP A 148 4.63 -7.80 3.95
C ASP A 148 4.79 -8.51 5.30
N ALA A 149 5.65 -9.52 5.34
CA ALA A 149 5.96 -10.29 6.53
C ALA A 149 7.43 -10.70 6.54
N CYS A 150 7.93 -10.98 7.73
CA CYS A 150 9.26 -11.57 7.88
C CYS A 150 9.30 -12.95 7.20
N PRO A 151 10.25 -13.20 6.28
CA PRO A 151 10.35 -14.48 5.60
C PRO A 151 10.71 -15.65 6.52
N ALA A 152 11.35 -15.37 7.66
CA ALA A 152 11.76 -16.42 8.59
C ALA A 152 10.66 -16.82 9.58
N CYS A 153 9.84 -15.89 10.08
CA CYS A 153 8.86 -16.20 11.14
C CYS A 153 7.42 -15.78 10.81
N GLY A 154 7.15 -15.21 9.62
CA GLY A 154 5.81 -14.83 9.18
C GLY A 154 5.20 -13.63 9.90
N SER A 155 5.88 -13.02 10.88
CA SER A 155 5.32 -11.88 11.62
C SER A 155 5.25 -10.62 10.75
N PRO A 156 4.27 -9.72 11.00
CA PRO A 156 4.20 -8.44 10.31
C PRO A 156 5.45 -7.59 10.57
N VAL A 157 5.74 -6.70 9.65
CA VAL A 157 6.92 -5.80 9.74
C VAL A 157 6.60 -4.65 10.69
N VAL A 158 7.35 -4.55 11.81
CA VAL A 158 7.16 -3.55 12.87
C VAL A 158 8.50 -2.93 13.27
N PRO A 159 9.11 -2.06 12.45
CA PRO A 159 10.51 -1.64 12.59
C PRO A 159 10.76 -0.87 13.91
N HIS A 160 9.81 -0.07 14.38
CA HIS A 160 9.94 0.70 15.64
C HIS A 160 10.05 -0.18 16.90
N ARG A 161 9.84 -1.50 16.79
CA ARG A 161 9.99 -2.46 17.89
C ARG A 161 11.28 -3.26 17.82
N SER A 162 12.13 -3.03 16.81
CA SER A 162 13.44 -3.66 16.76
C SER A 162 14.27 -3.29 17.98
N LEU A 163 14.86 -4.29 18.63
CA LEU A 163 15.72 -4.08 19.79
C LEU A 163 17.18 -3.80 19.39
N ARG A 164 17.54 -4.05 18.15
CA ARG A 164 18.93 -3.92 17.65
C ARG A 164 19.20 -2.61 16.92
N LEU A 165 18.46 -1.56 17.13
CA LEU A 165 18.67 -0.28 16.46
C LEU A 165 18.92 -0.45 14.94
N ASP A 166 18.25 -1.42 14.34
CA ASP A 166 18.33 -1.76 12.92
C ASP A 166 16.92 -2.04 12.40
N LEU A 167 16.39 -1.12 11.61
CA LEU A 167 15.04 -1.21 11.07
C LEU A 167 14.89 -2.27 9.96
N THR A 168 16.01 -2.80 9.45
CA THR A 168 16.02 -3.85 8.43
C THR A 168 15.90 -5.26 9.02
N ARG A 169 15.83 -5.37 10.34
CA ARG A 169 15.67 -6.64 11.05
C ARG A 169 14.26 -6.85 11.58
N CYS A 170 13.85 -8.11 11.59
CA CYS A 170 12.57 -8.50 12.16
C CYS A 170 12.55 -8.24 13.67
N HIS A 171 11.54 -7.50 14.14
CA HIS A 171 11.37 -7.20 15.57
C HIS A 171 11.12 -8.44 16.45
N ARG A 172 10.73 -9.58 15.85
CA ARG A 172 10.34 -10.81 16.57
C ARG A 172 11.46 -11.86 16.62
N CYS A 173 12.09 -12.13 15.49
CA CYS A 173 13.10 -13.20 15.38
C CYS A 173 14.50 -12.70 14.98
N ASP A 174 14.67 -11.39 14.84
CA ASP A 174 15.92 -10.73 14.48
C ASP A 174 16.50 -11.12 13.10
N ALA A 175 15.79 -11.88 12.28
CA ALA A 175 16.22 -12.20 10.94
C ALA A 175 16.33 -10.93 10.08
N PHE A 176 17.36 -10.87 9.25
CA PHE A 176 17.52 -9.80 8.26
C PHE A 176 16.42 -9.92 7.18
N LEU A 177 15.66 -8.85 6.96
CA LEU A 177 14.53 -8.84 6.03
C LEU A 177 14.98 -8.90 4.57
N GLY A 178 16.22 -8.49 4.27
CA GLY A 178 16.82 -8.54 2.95
C GLY A 178 17.39 -9.91 2.56
N SER A 179 17.27 -10.95 3.39
CA SER A 179 17.89 -12.26 3.13
C SER A 179 17.24 -13.06 1.98
N GLN A 180 16.02 -12.73 1.57
CA GLN A 180 15.34 -13.39 0.45
C GLN A 180 15.57 -12.63 -0.86
N THR A 181 16.48 -13.13 -1.69
CA THR A 181 16.76 -12.56 -3.02
C THR A 181 15.92 -13.18 -4.14
N ARG A 182 15.25 -14.31 -3.89
CA ARG A 182 14.37 -14.99 -4.86
C ARG A 182 12.90 -14.82 -4.48
N ALA A 183 12.37 -13.63 -4.71
CA ALA A 183 10.92 -13.46 -4.73
C ALA A 183 10.39 -13.86 -6.11
N ASN A 184 9.23 -14.54 -6.14
CA ASN A 184 8.55 -14.86 -7.40
C ASN A 184 8.40 -13.61 -8.25
N LEU A 185 8.77 -13.70 -9.53
CA LEU A 185 8.53 -12.63 -10.49
C LEU A 185 7.02 -12.51 -10.69
N PRO A 186 6.41 -11.38 -10.37
CA PRO A 186 5.01 -11.17 -10.73
C PRO A 186 4.89 -11.00 -12.25
N ALA A 187 3.70 -11.25 -12.80
CA ALA A 187 3.46 -11.05 -14.21
C ALA A 187 3.75 -9.62 -14.66
N ALA A 188 4.34 -9.46 -15.83
CA ALA A 188 4.74 -8.18 -16.40
C ALA A 188 3.60 -7.13 -16.41
N GLY A 189 2.37 -7.55 -16.70
CA GLY A 189 1.20 -6.66 -16.72
C GLY A 189 0.87 -6.02 -15.38
N ALA A 190 1.13 -6.69 -14.26
CA ALA A 190 0.92 -6.09 -12.93
C ALA A 190 1.89 -4.93 -12.69
N LEU A 191 3.15 -5.05 -13.11
CA LEU A 191 4.15 -3.98 -13.01
C LEU A 191 3.79 -2.80 -13.92
N GLU A 192 3.37 -3.05 -15.14
CA GLU A 192 2.97 -2.01 -16.09
C GLU A 192 1.82 -1.16 -15.52
N TRP A 193 0.74 -1.79 -15.06
CA TRP A 193 -0.38 -1.08 -14.44
C TRP A 193 0.02 -0.34 -13.17
N GLN A 194 0.90 -0.92 -12.37
CA GLN A 194 1.46 -0.25 -11.20
C GLN A 194 2.21 1.04 -11.58
N ILE A 195 3.04 1.01 -12.64
CA ILE A 195 3.78 2.18 -13.13
C ILE A 195 2.80 3.26 -13.61
N HIS A 196 1.77 2.90 -14.38
CA HIS A 196 0.74 3.84 -14.80
C HIS A 196 0.02 4.49 -13.63
N LEU A 197 -0.36 3.72 -12.60
CA LEU A 197 -1.02 4.25 -11.41
C LEU A 197 -0.08 5.14 -10.57
N LEU A 198 1.20 4.83 -10.48
CA LEU A 198 2.18 5.70 -9.82
C LEU A 198 2.36 7.00 -10.60
N GLY A 199 2.40 6.97 -11.93
CA GLY A 199 2.44 8.15 -12.79
C GLY A 199 1.21 9.05 -12.60
N ALA A 200 0.01 8.46 -12.57
CA ALA A 200 -1.23 9.19 -12.27
C ALA A 200 -1.22 9.79 -10.85
N LEU A 201 -0.67 9.09 -9.87
CA LEU A 201 -0.60 9.54 -8.48
C LEU A 201 0.36 10.72 -8.29
N SER A 202 1.47 10.75 -9.04
CA SER A 202 2.47 11.83 -9.01
C SER A 202 2.09 13.02 -9.91
N GLY A 203 1.03 12.90 -10.72
CA GLY A 203 0.64 13.90 -11.71
C GLY A 203 1.55 13.95 -12.94
N SER A 204 2.46 12.97 -13.11
CA SER A 204 3.34 12.87 -14.29
C SER A 204 2.64 12.27 -15.50
N SER A 205 1.48 11.64 -15.31
CA SER A 205 0.61 11.12 -16.37
C SER A 205 -0.77 11.75 -16.26
N GLN A 206 -1.32 12.25 -17.36
CA GLN A 206 -2.67 12.84 -17.36
C GLN A 206 -3.77 11.78 -17.41
N ASP A 207 -3.58 10.73 -18.20
CA ASP A 207 -4.55 9.64 -18.36
C ASP A 207 -3.88 8.27 -18.33
N VAL A 208 -4.63 7.28 -17.87
CA VAL A 208 -4.20 5.86 -17.83
C VAL A 208 -5.14 5.06 -18.73
N GLY A 209 -4.71 4.81 -19.96
CA GLY A 209 -5.56 4.22 -20.97
C GLY A 209 -6.79 5.10 -21.23
N PRO A 210 -8.01 4.56 -21.16
CA PRO A 210 -9.24 5.32 -21.37
C PRO A 210 -9.76 6.08 -20.13
N PHE A 211 -9.03 6.02 -19.01
CA PHE A 211 -9.45 6.61 -17.73
C PHE A 211 -8.70 7.90 -17.45
N SER A 212 -9.44 8.96 -17.12
CA SER A 212 -8.84 10.16 -16.55
C SER A 212 -8.22 9.86 -15.19
N THR A 213 -7.25 10.68 -14.76
CA THR A 213 -6.64 10.57 -13.42
C THR A 213 -7.69 10.55 -12.30
N ALA A 214 -8.80 11.30 -12.45
CA ALA A 214 -9.88 11.33 -11.47
C ALA A 214 -10.69 10.02 -11.41
N GLU A 215 -10.74 9.27 -12.50
CA GLU A 215 -11.55 8.05 -12.63
C GLU A 215 -10.75 6.76 -12.36
N VAL A 216 -9.46 6.73 -12.71
CA VAL A 216 -8.65 5.50 -12.70
C VAL A 216 -8.63 4.83 -11.33
N PHE A 217 -8.37 5.56 -10.26
CA PHE A 217 -8.30 4.98 -8.91
C PHE A 217 -9.65 4.44 -8.44
N ALA A 218 -10.74 5.13 -8.77
CA ALA A 218 -12.08 4.66 -8.44
C ALA A 218 -12.48 3.42 -9.25
N THR A 219 -12.12 3.36 -10.54
CA THR A 219 -12.33 2.20 -11.40
C THR A 219 -11.52 1.00 -10.91
N VAL A 220 -10.22 1.17 -10.74
CA VAL A 220 -9.31 0.13 -10.24
C VAL A 220 -9.79 -0.41 -8.89
N ARG A 221 -10.14 0.48 -7.94
CA ARG A 221 -10.65 0.06 -6.62
C ARG A 221 -11.95 -0.74 -6.72
N SER A 222 -12.85 -0.36 -7.63
CA SER A 222 -14.12 -1.07 -7.84
C SER A 222 -13.89 -2.45 -8.43
N LEU A 223 -13.04 -2.59 -9.43
CA LEU A 223 -12.69 -3.87 -10.03
C LEU A 223 -11.93 -4.78 -9.05
N LEU A 224 -10.97 -4.24 -8.30
CA LEU A 224 -10.28 -4.98 -7.25
C LEU A 224 -11.23 -5.48 -6.16
N SER A 225 -12.30 -4.74 -5.85
CA SER A 225 -13.32 -5.20 -4.90
C SER A 225 -14.04 -6.46 -5.37
N ILE A 226 -14.23 -6.63 -6.67
CA ILE A 226 -14.81 -7.85 -7.27
C ILE A 226 -13.81 -8.99 -7.16
N LEU A 227 -12.55 -8.73 -7.46
CA LEU A 227 -11.48 -9.72 -7.39
C LEU A 227 -11.22 -10.24 -5.97
N THR A 228 -11.69 -9.58 -4.92
CA THR A 228 -11.62 -10.12 -3.55
C THR A 228 -12.56 -11.30 -3.32
N ALA A 229 -13.54 -11.54 -4.18
CA ALA A 229 -14.38 -12.72 -4.14
C ALA A 229 -13.70 -13.88 -4.87
N ARG A 230 -13.39 -14.97 -4.16
CA ARG A 230 -12.63 -16.12 -4.67
C ARG A 230 -13.18 -16.68 -5.99
N SER A 231 -14.49 -16.85 -6.09
CA SER A 231 -15.15 -17.36 -7.30
C SER A 231 -15.00 -16.42 -8.50
N MET A 232 -15.15 -15.11 -8.28
CA MET A 232 -14.97 -14.10 -9.33
C MET A 232 -13.52 -14.02 -9.79
N HIS A 233 -12.59 -14.05 -8.85
CA HIS A 233 -11.16 -14.06 -9.16
C HIS A 233 -10.78 -15.29 -9.98
N ALA A 234 -11.22 -16.49 -9.58
CA ALA A 234 -10.94 -17.73 -10.30
C ALA A 234 -11.54 -17.71 -11.73
N ALA A 235 -12.80 -17.28 -11.87
CA ALA A 235 -13.45 -17.18 -13.18
C ALA A 235 -12.74 -16.19 -14.12
N LEU A 236 -12.29 -15.05 -13.61
CA LEU A 236 -11.55 -14.07 -14.42
C LEU A 236 -10.14 -14.55 -14.78
N ARG A 237 -9.44 -15.25 -13.88
CA ARG A 237 -8.14 -15.86 -14.22
C ARG A 237 -8.28 -16.92 -15.31
N ASP A 238 -9.31 -17.74 -15.24
CA ASP A 238 -9.63 -18.72 -16.28
C ASP A 238 -9.95 -18.04 -17.63
N ALA A 239 -10.80 -17.01 -17.62
CA ALA A 239 -11.16 -16.23 -18.80
C ALA A 239 -9.96 -15.62 -19.54
N PHE A 240 -8.88 -15.30 -18.82
CA PHE A 240 -7.65 -14.72 -19.38
C PHE A 240 -6.48 -15.70 -19.44
N HIS A 241 -6.74 -17.00 -19.29
CA HIS A 241 -5.72 -18.07 -19.32
C HIS A 241 -4.54 -17.82 -18.40
N LEU A 242 -4.79 -17.18 -17.25
CA LEU A 242 -3.78 -16.97 -16.21
C LEU A 242 -3.60 -18.24 -15.38
N PRO A 243 -2.41 -18.52 -14.86
CA PRO A 243 -2.17 -19.68 -14.00
C PRO A 243 -3.17 -19.74 -12.84
N PRO A 244 -3.69 -20.92 -12.49
CA PRO A 244 -4.60 -21.09 -11.37
C PRO A 244 -3.99 -20.53 -10.07
N ALA A 245 -4.77 -19.76 -9.33
CA ALA A 245 -4.34 -19.20 -8.07
C ALA A 245 -5.48 -19.21 -7.05
N THR A 246 -5.16 -19.52 -5.81
CA THR A 246 -6.16 -19.63 -4.74
C THR A 246 -6.07 -18.42 -3.82
N LEU A 247 -7.15 -17.63 -3.76
CA LEU A 247 -7.35 -16.65 -2.70
C LEU A 247 -7.92 -17.34 -1.43
N PRO A 248 -7.72 -16.76 -0.23
CA PRO A 248 -8.27 -17.30 0.99
C PRO A 248 -9.81 -17.38 0.93
N ALA A 249 -10.39 -18.30 1.69
CA ALA A 249 -11.83 -18.54 1.68
C ALA A 249 -12.65 -17.37 2.23
N SER A 250 -12.06 -16.53 3.09
CA SER A 250 -12.72 -15.35 3.66
C SER A 250 -12.68 -14.17 2.69
N ARG A 251 -13.83 -13.51 2.50
CA ARG A 251 -13.90 -12.27 1.72
C ARG A 251 -13.18 -11.15 2.46
N LEU A 252 -11.97 -10.84 2.03
CA LEU A 252 -11.19 -9.74 2.55
C LEU A 252 -11.43 -8.47 1.70
N GLN A 253 -11.23 -7.31 2.30
CA GLN A 253 -11.04 -6.09 1.51
C GLN A 253 -9.66 -6.11 0.86
N PHE A 254 -9.52 -5.51 -0.32
CA PHE A 254 -8.24 -5.46 -1.03
C PHE A 254 -7.10 -4.92 -0.16
N GLU A 255 -7.37 -3.84 0.58
CA GLU A 255 -6.39 -3.19 1.45
C GLU A 255 -5.95 -4.05 2.65
N HIS A 256 -6.67 -5.15 2.91
CA HIS A 256 -6.38 -6.08 4.01
C HIS A 256 -5.75 -7.40 3.54
N ALA A 257 -5.74 -7.62 2.23
CA ALA A 257 -5.13 -8.81 1.64
C ALA A 257 -3.59 -8.78 1.81
N ARG A 258 -2.98 -9.96 1.81
CA ARG A 258 -1.52 -10.13 1.85
C ARG A 258 -0.89 -9.63 0.53
N ALA A 259 0.39 -9.27 0.57
CA ALA A 259 1.12 -8.80 -0.62
C ALA A 259 1.03 -9.80 -1.79
N THR A 260 1.16 -11.08 -1.50
CA THR A 260 1.02 -12.15 -2.50
C THR A 260 -0.37 -12.23 -3.12
N GLU A 261 -1.42 -12.06 -2.31
CA GLU A 261 -2.81 -12.06 -2.78
C GLU A 261 -3.11 -10.83 -3.64
N ARG A 262 -2.61 -9.66 -3.22
CA ARG A 262 -2.72 -8.42 -4.00
C ARG A 262 -1.99 -8.52 -5.34
N ALA A 263 -0.81 -9.16 -5.38
CA ALA A 263 -0.08 -9.40 -6.62
C ALA A 263 -0.90 -10.20 -7.61
N LEU A 264 -1.58 -11.28 -7.18
CA LEU A 264 -2.48 -12.06 -8.01
C LEU A 264 -3.69 -11.26 -8.50
N MET A 265 -4.27 -10.42 -7.63
CA MET A 265 -5.38 -9.55 -8.02
C MET A 265 -4.94 -8.47 -9.00
N MET A 266 -3.76 -7.89 -8.85
CA MET A 266 -3.20 -6.91 -9.78
C MET A 266 -2.88 -7.53 -11.14
N GLU A 267 -2.36 -8.75 -11.18
CA GLU A 267 -2.15 -9.52 -12.41
C GLU A 267 -3.48 -9.74 -13.16
N THR A 268 -4.50 -10.19 -12.45
CA THR A 268 -5.83 -10.42 -13.03
C THR A 268 -6.47 -9.09 -13.50
N LEU A 269 -6.32 -8.02 -12.73
CA LEU A 269 -6.78 -6.68 -13.12
C LEU A 269 -6.10 -6.20 -14.39
N ALA A 270 -4.78 -6.40 -14.52
CA ALA A 270 -4.01 -6.02 -15.70
C ALA A 270 -4.55 -6.71 -16.95
N ALA A 271 -4.77 -8.01 -16.90
CA ALA A 271 -5.37 -8.77 -18.02
C ALA A 271 -6.80 -8.29 -18.31
N TRP A 272 -7.58 -7.99 -17.28
CA TRP A 272 -8.97 -7.53 -17.43
C TRP A 272 -9.06 -6.13 -18.08
N LEU A 273 -8.04 -5.30 -17.93
CA LEU A 273 -7.99 -3.93 -18.48
C LEU A 273 -7.11 -3.80 -19.73
N ALA A 274 -6.42 -4.86 -20.17
CA ALA A 274 -5.38 -4.81 -21.20
C ALA A 274 -5.84 -4.17 -22.53
N SER A 275 -7.07 -4.43 -22.96
CA SER A 275 -7.67 -3.88 -24.18
C SER A 275 -9.08 -3.38 -23.89
N TRP A 276 -9.17 -2.37 -23.02
CA TRP A 276 -10.46 -1.76 -22.69
C TRP A 276 -11.17 -1.18 -23.91
N PRO A 277 -12.48 -1.37 -24.08
CA PRO A 277 -13.42 -2.08 -23.20
C PRO A 277 -13.60 -3.57 -23.57
N ALA A 278 -12.90 -4.09 -24.57
CA ALA A 278 -13.11 -5.44 -25.08
C ALA A 278 -12.83 -6.52 -24.02
N THR A 279 -11.67 -6.47 -23.39
CA THR A 279 -11.29 -7.43 -22.34
C THR A 279 -12.19 -7.32 -21.11
N PHE A 280 -12.65 -6.10 -20.76
CA PHE A 280 -13.63 -5.92 -19.69
C PHE A 280 -14.92 -6.69 -19.97
N ARG A 281 -15.46 -6.59 -21.22
CA ARG A 281 -16.69 -7.29 -21.63
C ARG A 281 -16.51 -8.81 -21.61
N ILE A 282 -15.38 -9.30 -22.14
CA ILE A 282 -15.05 -10.74 -22.10
C ILE A 282 -15.07 -11.24 -20.65
N GLY A 283 -14.32 -10.63 -19.75
CA GLY A 283 -14.26 -11.03 -18.36
C GLY A 283 -15.62 -10.92 -17.65
N ALA A 284 -16.37 -9.85 -17.92
CA ALA A 284 -17.69 -9.67 -17.33
C ALA A 284 -18.69 -10.77 -17.76
N ASN A 285 -18.68 -11.16 -19.04
CA ASN A 285 -19.52 -12.22 -19.56
C ASN A 285 -19.13 -13.59 -18.97
N THR A 286 -17.82 -13.94 -19.01
CA THR A 286 -17.33 -15.22 -18.48
C THR A 286 -17.60 -15.37 -17.00
N ALA A 287 -17.39 -14.31 -16.21
CA ALA A 287 -17.69 -14.31 -14.77
C ALA A 287 -19.18 -14.06 -14.45
N SER A 288 -20.06 -13.99 -15.45
CA SER A 288 -21.51 -13.74 -15.28
C SER A 288 -21.81 -12.50 -14.44
N LEU A 289 -21.05 -11.43 -14.65
CA LEU A 289 -21.23 -10.19 -13.90
C LEU A 289 -22.50 -9.45 -14.37
N THR A 290 -23.16 -8.80 -13.43
CA THR A 290 -24.38 -8.04 -13.66
C THR A 290 -24.25 -6.61 -13.11
N GLN A 291 -25.15 -5.70 -13.50
CA GLN A 291 -25.19 -4.36 -12.91
C GLN A 291 -25.29 -4.41 -11.39
N ARG A 292 -26.01 -5.39 -10.83
CA ARG A 292 -26.17 -5.61 -9.39
C ARG A 292 -24.80 -5.88 -8.70
N THR A 293 -23.87 -6.53 -9.37
CA THR A 293 -22.51 -6.78 -8.84
C THR A 293 -21.81 -5.47 -8.47
N PHE A 294 -22.04 -4.42 -9.24
CA PHE A 294 -21.41 -3.11 -9.09
C PHE A 294 -22.26 -2.09 -8.30
N GLN A 295 -23.48 -2.43 -7.92
CA GLN A 295 -24.46 -1.47 -7.36
C GLN A 295 -23.95 -0.72 -6.12
N ARG A 296 -23.12 -1.36 -5.31
CA ARG A 296 -22.54 -0.79 -4.07
C ARG A 296 -21.14 -0.23 -4.26
N LEU A 297 -20.60 -0.29 -5.48
CA LEU A 297 -19.26 0.17 -5.80
C LEU A 297 -19.33 1.56 -6.45
N ARG A 298 -18.24 2.30 -6.35
CA ARG A 298 -18.12 3.59 -7.06
C ARG A 298 -18.05 3.31 -8.57
N GLN A 299 -18.87 4.00 -9.33
CA GLN A 299 -18.99 3.82 -10.78
C GLN A 299 -18.63 5.12 -11.51
N PRO A 300 -17.33 5.35 -11.79
CA PRO A 300 -16.91 6.48 -12.62
C PRO A 300 -17.59 6.46 -13.99
N PRO A 301 -17.70 7.60 -14.71
CA PRO A 301 -18.39 7.70 -15.98
C PRO A 301 -17.98 6.65 -17.00
N THR A 302 -16.67 6.47 -17.22
CA THR A 302 -16.13 5.50 -18.19
C THR A 302 -16.51 4.04 -17.84
N LEU A 303 -16.42 3.67 -16.55
CA LEU A 303 -16.87 2.35 -16.08
C LEU A 303 -18.39 2.22 -16.22
N ARG A 304 -19.15 3.24 -15.84
CA ARG A 304 -20.63 3.24 -15.87
C ARG A 304 -21.19 3.01 -17.27
N MET A 305 -20.55 3.54 -18.31
CA MET A 305 -20.96 3.29 -19.70
C MET A 305 -20.93 1.80 -20.04
N GLU A 306 -19.89 1.09 -19.62
CA GLU A 306 -19.80 -0.34 -19.87
C GLU A 306 -20.73 -1.16 -18.98
N LEU A 307 -20.93 -0.73 -17.70
CA LEU A 307 -21.86 -1.40 -16.79
C LEU A 307 -23.31 -1.39 -17.27
N LYS A 308 -23.76 -0.34 -17.97
CA LYS A 308 -25.11 -0.27 -18.56
C LYS A 308 -25.36 -1.35 -19.61
N ARG A 309 -24.33 -1.94 -20.18
CA ARG A 309 -24.40 -3.02 -21.17
C ARG A 309 -24.54 -4.41 -20.53
N LEU A 310 -24.28 -4.52 -19.24
CA LEU A 310 -24.41 -5.78 -18.50
C LEU A 310 -25.88 -6.08 -18.19
N PRO A 311 -26.25 -7.36 -18.03
CA PRO A 311 -27.56 -7.75 -17.54
C PRO A 311 -27.87 -7.08 -16.20
N THR A 312 -29.13 -6.69 -15.96
CA THR A 312 -29.56 -6.03 -14.70
C THR A 312 -29.43 -6.97 -13.50
N GLY A 313 -29.48 -8.27 -13.73
CA GLY A 313 -29.45 -9.28 -12.65
C GLY A 313 -30.80 -9.33 -11.95
N ASN A 314 -31.78 -9.99 -12.53
CA ASN A 314 -33.04 -10.28 -11.86
C ASN A 314 -32.77 -11.15 -10.63
N GLY A 315 -33.27 -10.72 -9.48
CA GLY A 315 -33.29 -11.55 -8.28
C GLY A 315 -33.99 -12.86 -8.64
N ARG A 316 -33.31 -13.98 -8.38
CA ARG A 316 -34.06 -15.20 -8.16
C ARG A 316 -34.79 -14.99 -6.86
N ASN A 317 -36.13 -15.06 -6.92
CA ASN A 317 -37.01 -15.17 -5.77
C ASN A 317 -36.56 -16.30 -4.84
#